data_0e9892f1f40084975ae7392db369ce8f
#
_entry.id   0e9892f1f40084975ae7392db369ce8f
#
_cell.length_a   1.000
_cell.length_b   1.000
_cell.length_c   1.000
_cell.angle_alpha   90.00
_cell.angle_beta   90.00
_cell.angle_gamma   90.00
#
_symmetry.space_group_name_H-M   'P 1'
#
loop_
_entity.id
_entity.type
_entity.pdbx_description
1 polymer ?
#
loop_
_entity_poly.entity_id
_entity_poly.type
_entity_poly.pdbx_seq_one_letter_code
_entity_poly.pdbx_strand_id
1 'polypeptide(L)'
;LFGFCSHSQFSFLVCEFLENGSVEKILKDDGQAMAFDWCKRVNVVKDVANALCYMHHECSPRIVHRDISSKNVLLDSEYVAHVSDFGTAKFLNPNSSNWTSFVGTFGYAAP
;
A
#
# COMPACT_ATOMS: atom_id res chain seq x y z
N LEU A 1 -2.55 -0.09 -10.24
CA LEU A 1 -1.62 0.44 -11.25
C LEU A 1 -1.89 -0.23 -12.59
N PHE A 2 -2.39 0.53 -13.56
CA PHE A 2 -2.66 0.00 -14.90
C PHE A 2 -1.50 0.15 -15.86
N GLY A 3 -0.58 1.08 -15.60
CA GLY A 3 0.54 1.26 -16.50
C GLY A 3 1.39 2.47 -16.17
N PHE A 4 2.35 2.69 -17.02
CA PHE A 4 3.28 3.81 -16.95
C PHE A 4 3.35 4.48 -18.32
N CYS A 5 3.23 5.81 -18.33
CA CYS A 5 3.33 6.59 -19.55
C CYS A 5 4.46 7.60 -19.40
N SER A 6 5.35 7.64 -20.38
CA SER A 6 6.52 8.54 -20.36
C SER A 6 6.58 9.36 -21.65
N HIS A 7 6.87 10.64 -21.48
CA HIS A 7 7.10 11.58 -22.56
C HIS A 7 8.43 12.28 -22.35
N SER A 8 8.98 12.90 -23.39
CA SER A 8 10.27 13.62 -23.30
C SER A 8 10.32 14.69 -22.20
N GLN A 9 9.17 15.25 -21.81
CA GLN A 9 9.08 16.32 -20.82
C GLN A 9 8.49 15.87 -19.49
N PHE A 10 7.78 14.73 -19.43
CA PHE A 10 7.16 14.25 -18.22
C PHE A 10 6.88 12.75 -18.31
N SER A 11 6.69 12.16 -17.16
CA SER A 11 6.19 10.79 -17.03
C SER A 11 5.13 10.73 -15.92
N PHE A 12 4.20 9.78 -16.03
CA PHE A 12 3.15 9.60 -15.05
C PHE A 12 2.70 8.15 -14.98
N LEU A 13 2.12 7.79 -13.82
CA LEU A 13 1.55 6.46 -13.58
C LEU A 13 0.05 6.51 -13.84
N VAL A 14 -0.45 5.47 -14.50
CA VAL A 14 -1.89 5.28 -14.70
C VAL A 14 -2.36 4.27 -13.67
N CYS A 15 -3.21 4.72 -12.74
CA CYS A 15 -3.69 3.93 -11.61
C CYS A 15 -5.19 3.74 -11.65
N GLU A 16 -5.65 2.63 -11.09
CA GLU A 16 -7.07 2.40 -10.87
C GLU A 16 -7.61 3.38 -9.84
N PHE A 17 -8.80 3.93 -10.10
CA PHE A 17 -9.53 4.72 -9.12
C PHE A 17 -10.28 3.78 -8.17
N LEU A 18 -9.99 3.87 -6.87
CA LEU A 18 -10.62 3.04 -5.86
C LEU A 18 -11.65 3.85 -5.09
N GLU A 19 -12.91 3.47 -5.25
CA GLU A 19 -14.09 4.29 -4.94
C GLU A 19 -14.24 4.64 -3.47
N ASN A 20 -13.87 3.73 -2.56
CA ASN A 20 -13.99 3.97 -1.12
C ASN A 20 -12.80 4.71 -0.53
N GLY A 21 -11.78 5.03 -1.31
CA GLY A 21 -10.62 5.78 -0.86
C GLY A 21 -9.76 5.04 0.13
N SER A 22 -9.02 5.76 0.97
CA SER A 22 -8.10 5.16 1.93
C SER A 22 -8.81 4.72 3.21
N VAL A 23 -8.21 3.75 3.90
CA VAL A 23 -8.65 3.32 5.24
C VAL A 23 -8.64 4.51 6.21
N GLU A 24 -7.61 5.37 6.12
CA GLU A 24 -7.54 6.57 6.95
C GLU A 24 -8.77 7.46 6.78
N LYS A 25 -9.16 7.72 5.53
CA LYS A 25 -10.33 8.55 5.22
C LYS A 25 -11.61 7.96 5.80
N ILE A 26 -11.79 6.64 5.69
CA ILE A 26 -12.96 5.95 6.22
C ILE A 26 -13.01 6.04 7.74
N LEU A 27 -11.88 5.83 8.41
CA LEU A 27 -11.81 5.86 9.87
C LEU A 27 -12.01 7.25 10.45
N LYS A 28 -11.73 8.31 9.69
CA LYS A 28 -11.94 9.69 10.11
C LYS A 28 -13.39 10.18 9.94
N ASP A 29 -14.19 9.47 9.18
CA ASP A 29 -15.62 9.78 8.98
C ASP A 29 -16.46 8.88 9.88
N ASP A 30 -17.17 9.44 10.86
CA ASP A 30 -17.88 8.66 11.87
C ASP A 30 -18.92 7.71 11.27
N GLY A 31 -19.67 8.15 10.26
CA GLY A 31 -20.67 7.32 9.60
C GLY A 31 -20.03 6.15 8.84
N GLN A 32 -18.96 6.43 8.08
CA GLN A 32 -18.24 5.41 7.35
C GLN A 32 -17.48 4.45 8.28
N ALA A 33 -16.92 4.98 9.38
CA ALA A 33 -16.21 4.15 10.35
C ALA A 33 -17.15 3.14 11.02
N MET A 34 -18.39 3.53 11.30
CA MET A 34 -19.39 2.61 11.86
C MET A 34 -19.80 1.51 10.86
N ALA A 35 -19.97 1.87 9.60
CA ALA A 35 -20.29 0.91 8.54
C ALA A 35 -19.11 -0.02 8.20
N PHE A 36 -17.89 0.41 8.53
CA PHE A 36 -16.65 -0.36 8.38
C PHE A 36 -16.47 -1.28 9.58
N ASP A 37 -17.26 -2.35 9.61
CA ASP A 37 -17.35 -3.29 10.73
C ASP A 37 -16.12 -4.20 10.86
N TRP A 38 -16.11 -5.03 11.89
CA TRP A 38 -14.99 -5.93 12.17
C TRP A 38 -14.71 -6.92 11.05
N CYS A 39 -15.73 -7.44 10.40
CA CYS A 39 -15.54 -8.36 9.27
C CYS A 39 -14.76 -7.67 8.15
N LYS A 40 -15.15 -6.46 7.78
CA LYS A 40 -14.45 -5.67 6.77
C LYS A 40 -13.02 -5.34 7.19
N ARG A 41 -12.81 -4.96 8.44
CA ARG A 41 -11.47 -4.66 8.98
C ARG A 41 -10.54 -5.86 8.93
N VAL A 42 -11.04 -7.03 9.34
CA VAL A 42 -10.25 -8.29 9.28
C VAL A 42 -9.90 -8.63 7.82
N ASN A 43 -10.84 -8.47 6.90
CA ASN A 43 -10.58 -8.73 5.48
C ASN A 43 -9.52 -7.78 4.93
N VAL A 44 -9.53 -6.51 5.32
CA VAL A 44 -8.47 -5.55 4.93
C VAL A 44 -7.10 -6.01 5.43
N VAL A 45 -7.00 -6.46 6.68
CA VAL A 45 -5.74 -6.98 7.23
C VAL A 45 -5.26 -8.19 6.44
N LYS A 46 -6.15 -9.10 6.09
CA LYS A 46 -5.82 -10.28 5.26
C LYS A 46 -5.34 -9.87 3.87
N ASP A 47 -6.01 -8.92 3.24
CA ASP A 47 -5.64 -8.44 1.90
C ASP A 47 -4.25 -7.79 1.93
N VAL A 48 -3.97 -6.95 2.92
CA VAL A 48 -2.64 -6.33 3.09
C VAL A 48 -1.57 -7.39 3.35
N ALA A 49 -1.86 -8.36 4.20
CA ALA A 49 -0.93 -9.47 4.47
C ALA A 49 -0.61 -10.26 3.21
N ASN A 50 -1.62 -10.54 2.38
CA ASN A 50 -1.43 -11.23 1.11
C ASN A 50 -0.58 -10.41 0.14
N ALA A 51 -0.80 -9.11 0.06
CA ALA A 51 -0.01 -8.22 -0.78
C ALA A 51 1.46 -8.18 -0.33
N LEU A 52 1.71 -8.09 0.97
CA LEU A 52 3.06 -8.13 1.52
C LEU A 52 3.73 -9.48 1.27
N CYS A 53 3.00 -10.57 1.44
CA CYS A 53 3.50 -11.92 1.14
C CYS A 53 3.95 -12.02 -0.32
N TYR A 54 3.14 -11.52 -1.24
CA TYR A 54 3.49 -11.49 -2.66
C TYR A 54 4.78 -10.69 -2.91
N MET A 55 4.87 -9.48 -2.35
CA MET A 55 6.05 -8.62 -2.55
C MET A 55 7.32 -9.23 -1.95
N HIS A 56 7.21 -9.88 -0.79
CA HIS A 56 8.37 -10.39 -0.05
C HIS A 56 8.85 -11.77 -0.52
N HIS A 57 7.97 -12.55 -1.13
CA HIS A 57 8.27 -13.95 -1.44
C HIS A 57 8.15 -14.31 -2.92
N GLU A 58 7.25 -13.67 -3.66
CA GLU A 58 6.99 -14.03 -5.05
C GLU A 58 7.62 -13.08 -6.07
N CYS A 59 7.84 -11.81 -5.69
CA CYS A 59 8.55 -10.89 -6.56
C CYS A 59 10.04 -11.22 -6.63
N SER A 60 10.64 -11.06 -7.80
CA SER A 60 12.07 -11.23 -7.99
C SER A 60 12.62 -10.03 -8.78
N PRO A 61 13.44 -9.17 -8.18
CA PRO A 61 13.85 -9.19 -6.76
C PRO A 61 12.69 -8.85 -5.81
N ARG A 62 12.87 -9.22 -4.55
CA ARG A 62 11.88 -8.95 -3.50
C ARG A 62 11.71 -7.45 -3.29
N ILE A 63 10.48 -7.04 -2.95
CA ILE A 63 10.13 -5.64 -2.75
C ILE A 63 9.76 -5.41 -1.29
N VAL A 64 10.31 -4.35 -0.69
CA VAL A 64 9.90 -3.86 0.62
C VAL A 64 9.24 -2.50 0.41
N HIS A 65 8.01 -2.35 0.88
CA HIS A 65 7.22 -1.12 0.70
C HIS A 65 7.77 0.06 1.50
N ARG A 66 8.06 -0.15 2.76
CA ARG A 66 8.65 0.79 3.73
C ARG A 66 7.72 1.88 4.26
N ASP A 67 6.47 1.95 3.79
CA ASP A 67 5.50 2.93 4.32
C ASP A 67 4.07 2.36 4.32
N ILE A 68 3.87 1.24 5.02
CA ILE A 68 2.54 0.68 5.21
C ILE A 68 1.83 1.46 6.31
N SER A 69 0.76 2.15 5.94
CA SER A 69 -0.07 2.93 6.85
C SER A 69 -1.49 3.00 6.32
N SER A 70 -2.43 3.43 7.16
CA SER A 70 -3.85 3.52 6.78
C SER A 70 -4.12 4.46 5.60
N LYS A 71 -3.24 5.45 5.36
CA LYS A 71 -3.36 6.34 4.20
C LYS A 71 -2.97 5.67 2.88
N ASN A 72 -2.17 4.59 2.93
CA ASN A 72 -1.64 3.89 1.76
C ASN A 72 -2.34 2.55 1.51
N VAL A 73 -3.45 2.30 2.19
CA VAL A 73 -4.33 1.17 1.92
C VAL A 73 -5.64 1.70 1.39
N LEU A 74 -5.93 1.42 0.12
CA LEU A 74 -7.10 1.91 -0.59
C LEU A 74 -8.13 0.80 -0.75
N LEU A 75 -9.40 1.15 -0.66
CA LEU A 75 -10.51 0.20 -0.73
C LEU A 75 -11.32 0.43 -2.01
N ASP A 76 -11.60 -0.66 -2.71
CA ASP A 76 -12.50 -0.63 -3.86
C ASP A 76 -13.98 -0.65 -3.41
N SER A 77 -14.90 -0.70 -4.38
CA SER A 77 -16.34 -0.69 -4.11
C SER A 77 -16.82 -1.87 -3.27
N GLU A 78 -16.07 -2.97 -3.24
CA GLU A 78 -16.38 -4.18 -2.46
C GLU A 78 -15.59 -4.27 -1.16
N TYR A 79 -14.89 -3.18 -0.77
CA TYR A 79 -14.01 -3.12 0.39
C TYR A 79 -12.82 -4.09 0.32
N VAL A 80 -12.41 -4.47 -0.88
CA VAL A 80 -11.13 -5.18 -1.07
C VAL A 80 -10.00 -4.17 -0.98
N ALA A 81 -8.99 -4.50 -0.20
CA ALA A 81 -7.88 -3.58 0.06
C ALA A 81 -6.75 -3.73 -0.97
N HIS A 82 -6.19 -2.60 -1.35
CA HIS A 82 -5.07 -2.51 -2.27
C HIS A 82 -3.99 -1.63 -1.65
N VAL A 83 -2.77 -2.16 -1.57
CA VAL A 83 -1.63 -1.37 -1.10
C VAL A 83 -1.21 -0.39 -2.18
N SER A 84 -0.99 0.85 -1.80
CA SER A 84 -0.64 1.94 -2.73
C SER A 84 0.61 2.69 -2.27
N ASP A 85 1.02 3.70 -3.05
CA ASP A 85 2.15 4.58 -2.79
C ASP A 85 3.46 3.84 -2.58
N PHE A 86 4.01 3.36 -3.69
CA PHE A 86 5.31 2.68 -3.73
C PHE A 86 6.49 3.66 -3.86
N GLY A 87 6.28 4.95 -3.57
CA GLY A 87 7.32 5.96 -3.68
C GLY A 87 8.54 5.74 -2.79
N THR A 88 8.35 5.02 -1.67
CA THR A 88 9.44 4.65 -0.76
C THR A 88 9.86 3.20 -0.90
N ALA A 89 9.27 2.43 -1.81
CA ALA A 89 9.57 1.01 -1.97
C ALA A 89 11.00 0.79 -2.43
N LYS A 90 11.56 -0.35 -2.02
CA LYS A 90 12.94 -0.73 -2.35
C LYS A 90 13.00 -2.18 -2.78
N PHE A 91 13.73 -2.45 -3.88
CA PHE A 91 14.09 -3.80 -4.23
C PHE A 91 15.22 -4.29 -3.32
N LEU A 92 15.08 -5.52 -2.81
CA LEU A 92 16.16 -6.15 -2.04
C LEU A 92 17.11 -6.85 -3.01
N ASN A 93 18.39 -6.49 -2.91
CA ASN A 93 19.42 -7.13 -3.72
C ASN A 93 20.12 -8.20 -2.87
N PRO A 94 20.05 -9.49 -3.27
CA PRO A 94 20.64 -10.57 -2.47
C PRO A 94 22.17 -10.52 -2.40
N ASN A 95 22.83 -9.79 -3.30
CA ASN A 95 24.28 -9.73 -3.42
C ASN A 95 24.90 -8.43 -2.91
N SER A 96 24.12 -7.56 -2.26
CA SER A 96 24.61 -6.28 -1.77
C SER A 96 23.98 -5.93 -0.42
N SER A 97 24.48 -4.85 0.20
CA SER A 97 23.88 -4.33 1.42
C SER A 97 22.48 -3.78 1.14
N ASN A 98 21.54 -4.17 2.00
CA ASN A 98 20.15 -3.67 1.95
C ASN A 98 19.91 -2.57 3.00
N TRP A 99 20.96 -1.93 3.50
CA TRP A 99 20.83 -0.82 4.43
C TRP A 99 20.06 0.34 3.79
N THR A 100 19.22 0.97 4.57
CA THR A 100 18.47 2.15 4.18
C THR A 100 18.32 3.08 5.38
N SER A 101 18.25 4.39 5.13
CA SER A 101 17.85 5.35 6.15
C SER A 101 16.38 5.16 6.50
N PHE A 102 15.96 5.69 7.66
CA PHE A 102 14.56 5.63 8.05
C PHE A 102 13.68 6.32 6.99
N VAL A 103 12.65 5.61 6.55
CA VAL A 103 11.55 6.14 5.76
C VAL A 103 10.26 5.56 6.34
N GLY A 104 9.14 6.27 6.13
CA GLY A 104 7.85 5.77 6.60
C GLY A 104 7.07 6.84 7.33
N THR A 105 5.99 6.41 7.96
CA THR A 105 5.05 7.28 8.67
C THR A 105 5.21 7.05 10.17
N PHE A 106 5.38 8.14 10.94
CA PHE A 106 5.48 8.06 12.41
C PHE A 106 4.26 7.38 13.00
N GLY A 107 4.49 6.50 13.96
CA GLY A 107 3.44 5.72 14.62
C GLY A 107 3.15 4.37 13.93
N TYR A 108 3.70 4.14 12.75
CA TYR A 108 3.51 2.89 12.00
C TYR A 108 4.78 2.05 11.88
N ALA A 109 5.94 2.66 12.02
CA ALA A 109 7.20 1.94 11.89
C ALA A 109 7.51 1.15 13.16
N ALA A 110 7.98 -0.08 13.00
CA ALA A 110 8.49 -0.90 14.10
C ALA A 110 9.80 -0.31 14.65
N PRO A 111 10.14 -0.61 15.92
CA PRO A 111 11.41 -0.19 16.51
C PRO A 111 12.63 -0.70 15.74
#